data_d033d1c1e2109af03da86dde8114ace1
#
_entry.id   d033d1c1e2109af03da86dde8114ace1
#
_cell.length_a   1.000
_cell.length_b   1.000
_cell.length_c   1.000
_cell.angle_alpha   90.00
_cell.angle_beta   90.00
_cell.angle_gamma   90.00
#
_symmetry.space_group_name_H-M   'P 1'
#
loop_
_entity.id
_entity.type
_entity.pdbx_description
1 polymer ?
#
loop_
_entity_poly.entity_id
_entity_poly.type
_entity_poly.pdbx_seq_one_letter_code
_entity_poly.pdbx_strand_id
1 'polypeptide(L)'
;MADKKKVLIVGASGSIGKYVTDGISKYHDVIRASRTSGDINIDIGDEESIRSVFKKLKNLDAVVCTAGETFWGDFNQITGEQFYKGIKSKMMGQINLVLIGKDFINENGSFTLTTGILSEKPVQGSVNSTTVNNAVHGFVLSASKELKNGLRVNAVCPGLVEVSVQQLGYLFPGFVPVTMDRVVQGYLKSVDGTTSGQVIKVY
;
A
#
# COMPACT_ATOMS: atom_id res chain seq x y z
N MET A 1 -1.90 20.73 18.98
CA MET A 1 -2.37 19.69 18.04
C MET A 1 -1.32 19.62 16.94
N ALA A 2 -0.91 18.43 16.49
CA ALA A 2 -0.02 18.34 15.34
C ALA A 2 -0.71 18.95 14.11
N ASP A 3 0.05 19.60 13.24
CA ASP A 3 -0.50 20.20 12.02
C ASP A 3 -1.11 19.12 11.13
N LYS A 4 -2.26 19.45 10.52
CA LYS A 4 -2.91 18.55 9.58
C LYS A 4 -2.03 18.35 8.35
N LYS A 5 -1.77 17.09 8.01
CA LYS A 5 -1.07 16.69 6.81
C LYS A 5 -2.01 16.61 5.62
N LYS A 6 -1.49 16.87 4.42
CA LYS A 6 -2.17 16.56 3.16
C LYS A 6 -1.73 15.17 2.69
N VAL A 7 -2.66 14.22 2.68
CA VAL A 7 -2.41 12.79 2.42
C VAL A 7 -3.09 12.34 1.13
N LEU A 8 -2.31 11.86 0.17
CA LEU A 8 -2.83 11.18 -1.02
C LEU A 8 -3.06 9.71 -0.69
N ILE A 9 -4.30 9.22 -0.83
CA ILE A 9 -4.64 7.81 -0.65
C ILE A 9 -4.96 7.19 -2.00
N VAL A 10 -4.05 6.35 -2.48
CA VAL A 10 -4.17 5.59 -3.74
C VAL A 10 -4.83 4.25 -3.46
N GLY A 11 -5.90 3.95 -4.18
CA GLY A 11 -6.76 2.80 -3.92
C GLY A 11 -7.86 3.08 -2.89
N ALA A 12 -8.23 4.35 -2.71
CA ALA A 12 -9.20 4.82 -1.71
C ALA A 12 -10.58 4.13 -1.78
N SER A 13 -10.99 3.63 -2.95
CA SER A 13 -12.27 2.94 -3.14
C SER A 13 -12.22 1.42 -2.87
N GLY A 14 -11.04 0.87 -2.63
CA GLY A 14 -10.84 -0.58 -2.38
C GLY A 14 -11.34 -1.03 -1.01
N SER A 15 -11.36 -2.36 -0.80
CA SER A 15 -11.86 -2.97 0.45
C SER A 15 -11.12 -2.48 1.71
N ILE A 16 -9.81 -2.28 1.64
CA ILE A 16 -9.02 -1.69 2.72
C ILE A 16 -9.04 -0.17 2.61
N GLY A 17 -8.91 0.35 1.38
CA GLY A 17 -8.74 1.78 1.12
C GLY A 17 -9.83 2.67 1.68
N LYS A 18 -11.11 2.25 1.62
CA LYS A 18 -12.22 3.01 2.17
C LYS A 18 -12.10 3.23 3.69
N TYR A 19 -11.74 2.20 4.44
CA TYR A 19 -11.54 2.32 5.90
C TYR A 19 -10.31 3.14 6.26
N VAL A 20 -9.22 2.97 5.51
CA VAL A 20 -8.01 3.77 5.68
C VAL A 20 -8.29 5.24 5.38
N THR A 21 -9.05 5.52 4.33
CA THR A 21 -9.50 6.87 3.98
C THR A 21 -10.31 7.50 5.12
N ASP A 22 -11.33 6.79 5.60
CA ASP A 22 -12.19 7.26 6.69
C ASP A 22 -11.40 7.47 7.98
N GLY A 23 -10.47 6.56 8.29
CA GLY A 23 -9.65 6.65 9.49
C GLY A 23 -8.66 7.81 9.48
N ILE A 24 -7.95 8.00 8.36
CA ILE A 24 -6.96 9.08 8.19
C ILE A 24 -7.66 10.45 8.11
N SER A 25 -8.82 10.54 7.47
CA SER A 25 -9.57 11.80 7.32
C SER A 25 -10.03 12.43 8.65
N LYS A 26 -10.06 11.64 9.74
CA LYS A 26 -10.35 12.17 11.08
C LYS A 26 -9.26 13.13 11.60
N TYR A 27 -8.04 13.01 11.08
CA TYR A 27 -6.86 13.73 11.57
C TYR A 27 -6.20 14.60 10.51
N HIS A 28 -6.36 14.28 9.23
CA HIS A 28 -5.62 14.85 8.11
C HIS A 28 -6.53 15.20 6.94
N ASP A 29 -6.05 16.04 6.05
CA ASP A 29 -6.73 16.38 4.79
C ASP A 29 -6.40 15.32 3.73
N VAL A 30 -7.41 14.60 3.26
CA VAL A 30 -7.25 13.44 2.38
C VAL A 30 -7.63 13.79 0.95
N ILE A 31 -6.78 13.40 0.00
CA ILE A 31 -7.08 13.35 -1.44
C ILE A 31 -7.26 11.87 -1.80
N ARG A 32 -8.45 11.52 -2.27
CA ARG A 32 -8.81 10.15 -2.67
C ARG A 32 -8.44 9.92 -4.13
N ALA A 33 -7.63 8.89 -4.38
CA ALA A 33 -7.23 8.53 -5.72
C ALA A 33 -7.53 7.05 -6.02
N SER A 34 -8.08 6.80 -7.21
CA SER A 34 -8.26 5.45 -7.74
C SER A 34 -8.34 5.50 -9.28
N ARG A 35 -8.50 4.36 -9.94
CA ARG A 35 -8.57 4.32 -11.42
C ARG A 35 -9.80 5.05 -11.97
N THR A 36 -10.93 4.96 -11.32
CA THR A 36 -12.23 5.38 -11.87
C THR A 36 -13.06 6.26 -10.94
N SER A 37 -12.60 6.49 -9.71
CA SER A 37 -13.37 7.20 -8.69
C SER A 37 -12.47 7.94 -7.73
N GLY A 38 -13.04 8.88 -6.94
CA GLY A 38 -12.30 9.71 -6.00
C GLY A 38 -12.13 11.14 -6.51
N ASP A 39 -11.20 11.86 -5.90
CA ASP A 39 -10.95 13.27 -6.21
C ASP A 39 -10.00 13.43 -7.42
N ILE A 40 -9.19 12.40 -7.67
CA ILE A 40 -8.27 12.34 -8.83
C ILE A 40 -8.12 10.89 -9.31
N ASN A 41 -8.01 10.70 -10.63
CA ASN A 41 -7.77 9.40 -11.22
C ASN A 41 -6.27 9.09 -11.30
N ILE A 42 -5.90 7.86 -10.92
CA ILE A 42 -4.54 7.34 -11.00
C ILE A 42 -4.55 5.84 -11.35
N ASP A 43 -3.75 5.47 -12.33
CA ASP A 43 -3.36 4.08 -12.57
C ASP A 43 -1.91 3.87 -12.15
N ILE A 44 -1.69 3.07 -11.11
CA ILE A 44 -0.33 2.79 -10.62
C ILE A 44 0.46 1.85 -11.55
N GLY A 45 -0.20 1.19 -12.48
CA GLY A 45 0.44 0.40 -13.55
C GLY A 45 1.01 1.25 -14.68
N ASP A 46 0.74 2.57 -14.68
CA ASP A 46 1.19 3.53 -15.69
C ASP A 46 1.99 4.66 -15.02
N GLU A 47 3.28 4.74 -15.32
CA GLU A 47 4.19 5.76 -14.77
C GLU A 47 3.78 7.19 -15.15
N GLU A 48 3.26 7.40 -16.36
CA GLU A 48 2.82 8.73 -16.79
C GLU A 48 1.54 9.17 -16.05
N SER A 49 0.65 8.23 -15.75
CA SER A 49 -0.48 8.49 -14.86
C SER A 49 -0.02 8.94 -13.47
N ILE A 50 0.94 8.21 -12.88
CA ILE A 50 1.52 8.57 -11.57
C ILE A 50 2.16 9.97 -11.64
N ARG A 51 3.00 10.22 -12.63
CA ARG A 51 3.70 11.50 -12.82
C ARG A 51 2.74 12.67 -13.01
N SER A 52 1.68 12.45 -13.79
CA SER A 52 0.63 13.45 -14.03
C SER A 52 -0.08 13.86 -12.73
N VAL A 53 -0.39 12.89 -11.86
CA VAL A 53 -1.02 13.14 -10.56
C VAL A 53 -0.09 13.96 -9.67
N PHE A 54 1.16 13.57 -9.52
CA PHE A 54 2.12 14.31 -8.70
C PHE A 54 2.39 15.73 -9.21
N LYS A 55 2.41 15.93 -10.53
CA LYS A 55 2.54 17.29 -11.11
C LYS A 55 1.35 18.21 -10.76
N LYS A 56 0.15 17.66 -10.66
CA LYS A 56 -1.07 18.41 -10.33
C LYS A 56 -1.20 18.72 -8.84
N LEU A 57 -0.74 17.81 -7.99
CA LEU A 57 -0.85 17.95 -6.55
C LEU A 57 0.35 18.72 -5.99
N LYS A 58 0.07 19.63 -5.06
CA LYS A 58 1.09 20.43 -4.37
C LYS A 58 0.98 20.25 -2.87
N ASN A 59 2.12 20.41 -2.19
CA ASN A 59 2.19 20.37 -0.72
C ASN A 59 1.65 19.05 -0.14
N LEU A 60 2.04 17.92 -0.75
CA LEU A 60 1.74 16.60 -0.20
C LEU A 60 2.72 16.25 0.91
N ASP A 61 2.20 15.81 2.06
CA ASP A 61 2.99 15.37 3.21
C ASP A 61 3.09 13.85 3.29
N ALA A 62 2.11 13.14 2.74
CA ALA A 62 2.13 11.68 2.73
C ALA A 62 1.42 11.08 1.52
N VAL A 63 1.89 9.91 1.12
CA VAL A 63 1.27 9.04 0.12
C VAL A 63 1.01 7.67 0.74
N VAL A 64 -0.24 7.25 0.75
CA VAL A 64 -0.68 5.93 1.21
C VAL A 64 -1.17 5.14 0.02
N CYS A 65 -0.62 3.96 -0.23
CA CYS A 65 -1.06 3.08 -1.30
C CYS A 65 -1.69 1.81 -0.74
N THR A 66 -2.99 1.66 -0.96
CA THR A 66 -3.76 0.44 -0.69
C THR A 66 -4.14 -0.31 -1.96
N ALA A 67 -3.66 0.18 -3.12
CA ALA A 67 -3.90 -0.42 -4.43
C ALA A 67 -2.84 -1.47 -4.80
N GLY A 68 -3.19 -2.31 -5.74
CA GLY A 68 -2.32 -3.32 -6.34
C GLY A 68 -2.98 -4.69 -6.33
N GLU A 69 -2.97 -5.33 -7.49
CA GLU A 69 -3.56 -6.64 -7.73
C GLU A 69 -2.46 -7.70 -7.78
N THR A 70 -2.78 -8.91 -7.36
CA THR A 70 -1.91 -10.09 -7.50
C THR A 70 -2.69 -11.20 -8.18
N PHE A 71 -1.99 -12.17 -8.74
CA PHE A 71 -2.62 -13.35 -9.30
C PHE A 71 -2.76 -14.45 -8.22
N TRP A 72 -3.89 -15.14 -8.25
CA TRP A 72 -4.17 -16.32 -7.44
C TRP A 72 -4.46 -17.50 -8.35
N GLY A 73 -3.86 -18.63 -8.07
CA GLY A 73 -4.09 -19.83 -8.89
C GLY A 73 -3.19 -20.99 -8.52
N ASP A 74 -3.46 -22.15 -9.13
CA ASP A 74 -2.66 -23.37 -8.95
C ASP A 74 -1.25 -23.13 -9.48
N PHE A 75 -0.26 -23.39 -8.62
CA PHE A 75 1.15 -23.27 -8.95
C PHE A 75 1.55 -24.09 -10.19
N ASN A 76 0.95 -25.23 -10.40
CA ASN A 76 1.27 -26.12 -11.53
C ASN A 76 0.71 -25.60 -12.87
N GLN A 77 -0.15 -24.58 -12.84
CA GLN A 77 -0.81 -24.02 -14.02
C GLN A 77 -0.50 -22.55 -14.26
N ILE A 78 0.12 -21.87 -13.29
CA ILE A 78 0.43 -20.45 -13.42
C ILE A 78 1.45 -20.22 -14.54
N THR A 79 1.14 -19.31 -15.45
CA THR A 79 2.05 -18.88 -16.51
C THR A 79 2.89 -17.68 -16.08
N GLY A 80 4.01 -17.43 -16.77
CA GLY A 80 4.82 -16.22 -16.56
C GLY A 80 4.01 -14.94 -16.78
N GLU A 81 3.13 -14.90 -17.77
CA GLU A 81 2.27 -13.74 -18.02
C GLU A 81 1.35 -13.46 -16.84
N GLN A 82 0.70 -14.49 -16.30
CA GLN A 82 -0.14 -14.36 -15.10
C GLN A 82 0.68 -13.91 -13.89
N PHE A 83 1.92 -14.42 -13.76
CA PHE A 83 2.82 -14.00 -12.68
C PHE A 83 3.21 -12.52 -12.79
N TYR A 84 3.48 -12.02 -14.01
CA TYR A 84 3.78 -10.62 -14.27
C TYR A 84 2.64 -9.64 -13.91
N LYS A 85 1.37 -10.09 -13.83
CA LYS A 85 0.27 -9.23 -13.37
C LYS A 85 0.53 -8.65 -11.98
N GLY A 86 0.93 -9.49 -11.03
CA GLY A 86 1.26 -9.02 -9.68
C GLY A 86 2.52 -8.15 -9.64
N ILE A 87 3.54 -8.53 -10.44
CA ILE A 87 4.77 -7.75 -10.55
C ILE A 87 4.46 -6.34 -11.07
N LYS A 88 3.74 -6.22 -12.18
CA LYS A 88 3.42 -4.92 -12.78
C LYS A 88 2.47 -4.09 -11.91
N SER A 89 1.38 -4.70 -11.43
CA SER A 89 0.36 -4.00 -10.67
C SER A 89 0.82 -3.69 -9.25
N LYS A 90 1.01 -4.71 -8.41
CA LYS A 90 1.25 -4.48 -6.99
C LYS A 90 2.68 -4.09 -6.67
N MET A 91 3.67 -4.81 -7.21
CA MET A 91 5.07 -4.52 -6.91
C MET A 91 5.51 -3.21 -7.55
N MET A 92 5.57 -3.14 -8.87
CA MET A 92 6.07 -1.96 -9.57
C MET A 92 5.16 -0.75 -9.40
N GLY A 93 3.83 -0.96 -9.36
CA GLY A 93 2.91 0.15 -9.11
C GLY A 93 3.19 0.87 -7.79
N GLN A 94 3.41 0.14 -6.69
CA GLN A 94 3.77 0.73 -5.41
C GLN A 94 5.19 1.31 -5.39
N ILE A 95 6.15 0.61 -6.00
CA ILE A 95 7.54 1.08 -6.11
C ILE A 95 7.59 2.39 -6.90
N ASN A 96 6.90 2.48 -8.04
CA ASN A 96 6.88 3.67 -8.88
C ASN A 96 6.25 4.88 -8.18
N LEU A 97 5.27 4.69 -7.29
CA LEU A 97 4.76 5.78 -6.46
C LEU A 97 5.87 6.41 -5.61
N VAL A 98 6.80 5.62 -5.08
CA VAL A 98 7.94 6.13 -4.31
C VAL A 98 9.00 6.74 -5.22
N LEU A 99 9.40 6.02 -6.29
CA LEU A 99 10.46 6.46 -7.22
C LEU A 99 10.13 7.78 -7.89
N ILE A 100 8.87 7.99 -8.25
CA ILE A 100 8.40 9.22 -8.90
C ILE A 100 8.03 10.26 -7.83
N GLY A 101 7.29 9.84 -6.80
CA GLY A 101 6.71 10.74 -5.81
C GLY A 101 7.72 11.43 -4.90
N LYS A 102 8.91 10.83 -4.68
CA LYS A 102 9.96 11.40 -3.82
C LYS A 102 10.42 12.80 -4.19
N ASP A 103 10.22 13.18 -5.46
CA ASP A 103 10.62 14.50 -5.97
C ASP A 103 9.46 15.53 -5.89
N PHE A 104 8.29 15.15 -5.38
CA PHE A 104 7.07 15.97 -5.38
C PHE A 104 6.44 16.17 -4.01
N ILE A 105 6.76 15.32 -3.02
CA ILE A 105 6.23 15.47 -1.67
C ILE A 105 7.14 16.38 -0.82
N ASN A 106 6.55 16.95 0.22
CA ASN A 106 7.26 17.84 1.14
C ASN A 106 8.40 17.11 1.86
N GLU A 107 9.43 17.85 2.28
CA GLU A 107 10.47 17.34 3.18
C GLU A 107 9.84 16.74 4.45
N ASN A 108 10.47 15.71 4.99
CA ASN A 108 9.96 14.90 6.12
C ASN A 108 8.64 14.16 5.83
N GLY A 109 8.21 14.14 4.57
CA GLY A 109 7.05 13.41 4.13
C GLY A 109 7.20 11.89 4.20
N SER A 110 6.13 11.15 3.90
CA SER A 110 6.14 9.69 4.02
C SER A 110 5.41 8.96 2.91
N PHE A 111 5.90 7.76 2.60
CA PHE A 111 5.22 6.77 1.78
C PHE A 111 4.83 5.57 2.64
N THR A 112 3.58 5.14 2.52
CA THR A 112 3.06 3.93 3.17
C THR A 112 2.55 2.97 2.10
N LEU A 113 3.25 1.87 1.91
CA LEU A 113 2.89 0.81 0.98
C LEU A 113 2.07 -0.27 1.68
N THR A 114 1.38 -1.12 0.92
CA THR A 114 0.56 -2.21 1.47
C THR A 114 1.04 -3.56 0.97
N THR A 115 1.34 -4.45 1.88
CA THR A 115 1.64 -5.86 1.62
C THR A 115 0.57 -6.76 2.22
N GLY A 116 0.93 -7.82 2.90
CA GLY A 116 0.00 -8.71 3.60
C GLY A 116 0.71 -9.92 4.18
N ILE A 117 0.06 -10.57 5.11
CA ILE A 117 0.56 -11.72 5.90
C ILE A 117 1.10 -12.88 5.05
N LEU A 118 0.67 -12.97 3.78
CA LEU A 118 1.16 -13.97 2.84
C LEU A 118 2.66 -13.88 2.56
N SER A 119 3.31 -12.76 2.89
CA SER A 119 4.77 -12.65 2.87
C SER A 119 5.47 -13.61 3.84
N GLU A 120 4.81 -13.96 4.95
CA GLU A 120 5.38 -14.82 5.99
C GLU A 120 4.62 -16.14 6.16
N LYS A 121 3.32 -16.11 5.90
CA LYS A 121 2.42 -17.25 6.07
C LYS A 121 1.65 -17.49 4.77
N PRO A 122 2.32 -18.06 3.74
CA PRO A 122 1.68 -18.35 2.47
C PRO A 122 0.58 -19.42 2.63
N VAL A 123 -0.44 -19.31 1.78
CA VAL A 123 -1.48 -20.31 1.63
C VAL A 123 -1.51 -20.85 0.20
N GLN A 124 -2.22 -21.93 -0.06
CA GLN A 124 -2.32 -22.49 -1.40
C GLN A 124 -2.81 -21.46 -2.41
N GLY A 125 -2.19 -21.41 -3.59
CA GLY A 125 -2.49 -20.45 -4.66
C GLY A 125 -1.89 -19.06 -4.49
N SER A 126 -1.18 -18.78 -3.39
CA SER A 126 -0.68 -17.43 -3.07
C SER A 126 0.74 -17.13 -3.54
N VAL A 127 1.37 -18.00 -4.35
CA VAL A 127 2.79 -17.84 -4.71
C VAL A 127 3.13 -16.46 -5.28
N ASN A 128 2.29 -15.93 -6.16
CA ASN A 128 2.49 -14.59 -6.73
C ASN A 128 2.37 -13.50 -5.65
N SER A 129 1.33 -13.55 -4.83
CA SER A 129 1.11 -12.60 -3.72
C SER A 129 2.26 -12.63 -2.71
N THR A 130 2.73 -13.82 -2.36
CA THR A 130 3.86 -14.02 -1.45
C THR A 130 5.13 -13.38 -2.00
N THR A 131 5.46 -13.67 -3.27
CA THR A 131 6.65 -13.13 -3.93
C THR A 131 6.61 -11.61 -4.01
N VAL A 132 5.50 -11.05 -4.47
CA VAL A 132 5.33 -9.61 -4.64
C VAL A 132 5.38 -8.87 -3.30
N ASN A 133 4.72 -9.39 -2.25
CA ASN A 133 4.77 -8.79 -0.93
C ASN A 133 6.19 -8.75 -0.36
N ASN A 134 6.96 -9.84 -0.51
CA ASN A 134 8.35 -9.88 -0.05
C ASN A 134 9.26 -8.95 -0.86
N ALA A 135 9.03 -8.80 -2.17
CA ALA A 135 9.76 -7.84 -2.98
C ALA A 135 9.52 -6.40 -2.50
N VAL A 136 8.27 -6.03 -2.15
CA VAL A 136 7.95 -4.72 -1.56
C VAL A 136 8.61 -4.56 -0.19
N HIS A 137 8.70 -5.60 0.65
CA HIS A 137 9.43 -5.54 1.92
C HIS A 137 10.91 -5.22 1.70
N GLY A 138 11.57 -5.92 0.78
CA GLY A 138 12.97 -5.68 0.42
C GLY A 138 13.19 -4.26 -0.11
N PHE A 139 12.28 -3.76 -0.96
CA PHE A 139 12.32 -2.38 -1.45
C PHE A 139 12.22 -1.37 -0.31
N VAL A 140 11.23 -1.50 0.59
CA VAL A 140 11.03 -0.59 1.73
C VAL A 140 12.26 -0.55 2.62
N LEU A 141 12.84 -1.70 2.93
CA LEU A 141 14.04 -1.81 3.78
C LEU A 141 15.22 -1.05 3.16
N SER A 142 15.48 -1.25 1.87
CA SER A 142 16.61 -0.62 1.17
C SER A 142 16.35 0.86 0.88
N ALA A 143 15.20 1.20 0.31
CA ALA A 143 14.87 2.58 -0.05
C ALA A 143 14.88 3.53 1.15
N SER A 144 14.53 3.05 2.35
CA SER A 144 14.58 3.84 3.57
C SER A 144 15.98 4.37 3.93
N LYS A 145 17.05 3.75 3.39
CA LYS A 145 18.44 4.18 3.61
C LYS A 145 18.92 5.19 2.57
N GLU A 146 18.19 5.30 1.46
CA GLU A 146 18.58 6.11 0.31
C GLU A 146 17.71 7.36 0.10
N LEU A 147 16.48 7.37 0.65
CA LEU A 147 15.60 8.53 0.60
C LEU A 147 16.24 9.72 1.32
N LYS A 148 16.20 10.88 0.65
CA LYS A 148 16.76 12.14 1.14
C LYS A 148 15.68 13.03 1.77
N ASN A 149 16.07 14.19 2.27
CA ASN A 149 15.19 15.24 2.78
C ASN A 149 14.24 14.76 3.91
N GLY A 150 14.70 13.81 4.72
CA GLY A 150 13.87 13.27 5.81
C GLY A 150 12.68 12.41 5.34
N LEU A 151 12.60 12.07 4.04
CA LEU A 151 11.53 11.23 3.52
C LEU A 151 11.59 9.82 4.12
N ARG A 152 10.43 9.28 4.42
CA ARG A 152 10.27 7.97 5.03
C ARG A 152 9.45 7.04 4.14
N VAL A 153 9.74 5.75 4.21
CA VAL A 153 8.94 4.71 3.53
C VAL A 153 8.75 3.53 4.46
N ASN A 154 7.49 3.07 4.58
CA ASN A 154 7.13 1.89 5.35
C ASN A 154 6.12 1.04 4.56
N ALA A 155 5.93 -0.21 4.99
CA ALA A 155 4.85 -1.06 4.50
C ALA A 155 3.93 -1.45 5.67
N VAL A 156 2.62 -1.35 5.49
CA VAL A 156 1.65 -2.00 6.37
C VAL A 156 1.38 -3.40 5.85
N CYS A 157 1.51 -4.39 6.73
CA CYS A 157 1.35 -5.81 6.44
C CYS A 157 0.19 -6.36 7.27
N PRO A 158 -1.08 -6.24 6.80
CA PRO A 158 -2.23 -6.76 7.52
C PRO A 158 -2.31 -8.28 7.42
N GLY A 159 -2.93 -8.88 8.44
CA GLY A 159 -3.42 -10.26 8.41
C GLY A 159 -4.63 -10.43 7.51
N LEU A 160 -5.36 -11.54 7.67
CA LEU A 160 -6.68 -11.70 7.08
C LEU A 160 -7.60 -10.64 7.70
N VAL A 161 -7.98 -9.64 6.91
CA VAL A 161 -8.85 -8.56 7.40
C VAL A 161 -10.30 -9.05 7.50
N GLU A 162 -11.03 -8.61 8.54
CA GLU A 162 -12.41 -9.03 8.80
C GLU A 162 -13.35 -8.89 7.60
N VAL A 163 -13.18 -7.82 6.82
CA VAL A 163 -13.99 -7.54 5.62
C VAL A 163 -13.75 -8.51 4.46
N SER A 164 -12.68 -9.30 4.50
CA SER A 164 -12.36 -10.30 3.48
C SER A 164 -12.66 -11.73 3.93
N VAL A 165 -13.08 -11.95 5.18
CA VAL A 165 -13.31 -13.29 5.73
C VAL A 165 -14.35 -14.06 4.93
N GLN A 166 -15.45 -13.41 4.54
CA GLN A 166 -16.51 -14.08 3.78
C GLN A 166 -16.01 -14.63 2.44
N GLN A 167 -15.08 -13.92 1.79
CA GLN A 167 -14.57 -14.29 0.46
C GLN A 167 -13.34 -15.17 0.51
N LEU A 168 -12.45 -14.95 1.48
CA LEU A 168 -11.10 -15.54 1.51
C LEU A 168 -10.86 -16.43 2.73
N GLY A 169 -11.73 -16.41 3.75
CA GLY A 169 -11.50 -17.10 5.02
C GLY A 169 -11.22 -18.59 4.88
N TYR A 170 -11.82 -19.23 3.88
CA TYR A 170 -11.59 -20.66 3.62
C TYR A 170 -10.14 -21.00 3.22
N LEU A 171 -9.38 -20.02 2.72
CA LEU A 171 -7.95 -20.16 2.37
C LEU A 171 -7.04 -20.01 3.60
N PHE A 172 -7.57 -19.54 4.72
CA PHE A 172 -6.81 -19.19 5.92
C PHE A 172 -7.28 -19.96 7.16
N PRO A 173 -7.26 -21.32 7.15
CA PRO A 173 -7.69 -22.09 8.30
C PRO A 173 -6.82 -21.78 9.52
N GLY A 174 -7.46 -21.47 10.66
CA GLY A 174 -6.76 -21.16 11.92
C GLY A 174 -6.20 -19.74 12.04
N PHE A 175 -6.40 -18.89 11.03
CA PHE A 175 -6.03 -17.47 11.14
C PHE A 175 -7.13 -16.70 11.88
N VAL A 176 -6.70 -15.84 12.81
CA VAL A 176 -7.60 -14.90 13.49
C VAL A 176 -7.75 -13.64 12.63
N PRO A 177 -8.96 -13.27 12.23
CA PRO A 177 -9.17 -12.05 11.44
C PRO A 177 -8.77 -10.79 12.22
N VAL A 178 -8.27 -9.81 11.49
CA VAL A 178 -7.85 -8.51 12.03
C VAL A 178 -8.93 -7.48 11.73
N THR A 179 -9.30 -6.69 12.74
CA THR A 179 -10.28 -5.59 12.57
C THR A 179 -9.70 -4.47 11.73
N MET A 180 -10.57 -3.79 10.98
CA MET A 180 -10.14 -2.65 10.17
C MET A 180 -9.62 -1.50 11.01
N ASP A 181 -10.10 -1.30 12.24
CA ASP A 181 -9.56 -0.31 13.16
C ASP A 181 -8.07 -0.55 13.45
N ARG A 182 -7.67 -1.81 13.73
CA ARG A 182 -6.25 -2.14 13.92
C ARG A 182 -5.43 -1.88 12.66
N VAL A 183 -5.97 -2.20 11.49
CA VAL A 183 -5.31 -1.94 10.21
C VAL A 183 -5.10 -0.43 10.02
N VAL A 184 -6.11 0.39 10.24
CA VAL A 184 -6.02 1.86 10.18
C VAL A 184 -4.92 2.39 11.11
N GLN A 185 -4.81 1.87 12.35
CA GLN A 185 -3.72 2.27 13.26
C GLN A 185 -2.34 1.98 12.69
N GLY A 186 -2.17 0.91 11.91
CA GLY A 186 -0.92 0.62 11.20
C GLY A 186 -0.56 1.72 10.19
N TYR A 187 -1.53 2.24 9.46
CA TYR A 187 -1.32 3.34 8.52
C TYR A 187 -1.04 4.66 9.23
N LEU A 188 -1.79 5.00 10.27
CA LEU A 188 -1.53 6.20 11.09
C LEU A 188 -0.13 6.16 11.71
N LYS A 189 0.30 4.99 12.23
CA LYS A 189 1.66 4.80 12.73
C LYS A 189 2.74 5.09 11.67
N SER A 190 2.49 4.74 10.41
CA SER A 190 3.41 5.03 9.30
C SER A 190 3.40 6.51 8.93
N VAL A 191 2.21 7.12 8.81
CA VAL A 191 2.03 8.53 8.40
C VAL A 191 2.55 9.49 9.45
N ASP A 192 2.26 9.24 10.73
CA ASP A 192 2.54 10.16 11.84
C ASP A 192 3.81 9.83 12.62
N GLY A 193 4.24 8.59 12.58
CA GLY A 193 5.45 8.16 13.29
C GLY A 193 6.74 8.65 12.63
N THR A 194 7.85 8.38 13.28
CA THR A 194 9.19 8.80 12.86
C THR A 194 10.01 7.69 12.21
N THR A 195 9.50 6.45 12.22
CA THR A 195 10.21 5.29 11.70
C THR A 195 10.21 5.22 10.18
N SER A 196 11.27 4.68 9.59
CA SER A 196 11.41 4.40 8.16
C SER A 196 11.98 3.00 7.97
N GLY A 197 11.64 2.34 6.86
CA GLY A 197 12.11 0.99 6.53
C GLY A 197 11.37 -0.12 7.28
N GLN A 198 10.24 0.17 7.90
CA GLN A 198 9.50 -0.80 8.72
C GLN A 198 8.44 -1.55 7.93
N VAL A 199 8.31 -2.84 8.22
CA VAL A 199 7.13 -3.64 7.90
C VAL A 199 6.25 -3.66 9.14
N ILE A 200 5.21 -2.83 9.14
CA ILE A 200 4.27 -2.69 10.26
C ILE A 200 3.28 -3.84 10.20
N LYS A 201 3.53 -4.88 10.97
CA LYS A 201 2.70 -6.07 11.04
C LYS A 201 1.44 -5.80 11.86
N VAL A 202 0.29 -6.17 11.29
CA VAL A 202 -1.03 -6.01 11.90
C VAL A 202 -1.76 -7.37 11.84
N TYR A 203 -1.35 -8.29 12.72
CA TYR A 203 -1.95 -9.63 12.92
C TYR A 203 -1.54 -10.21 14.27
#